data_ba04aaa27440664dd50af4e9e0b5e697
#
_entry.id   ba04aaa27440664dd50af4e9e0b5e697
#
_cell.length_a   1.000
_cell.length_b   1.000
_cell.length_c   1.000
_cell.angle_alpha   90.00
_cell.angle_beta   90.00
_cell.angle_gamma   90.00
#
_symmetry.space_group_name_H-M   'P 1'
#
loop_
_entity.id
_entity.type
_entity.pdbx_description
1 polymer ?
#
loop_
_entity_poly.entity_id
_entity_poly.type
_entity_poly.pdbx_seq_one_letter_code
_entity_poly.pdbx_strand_id
1 'polypeptide(L)'
;MPVVHGLPQAFDVADYDALVVGAGYAGSVVARELAERAGKKVCVLERRPHIAGNAYDCLDEAGVLIHLYGPHIYHTYDERVHEYLSRFTDFTNYQHRVLANIHGTLMPVPFNHTSLKMAFGPERGEALFAKLVEKFGLDRKVPILELRAQDDPELEEVAE
;
A
#
# COMPACT_ATOMS: atom_id res chain seq x y z
N MET A 1 18.43 15.46 -9.46
CA MET A 1 18.22 15.75 -10.89
C MET A 1 17.30 16.95 -10.99
N PRO A 2 17.55 17.92 -11.89
CA PRO A 2 16.63 19.02 -12.08
C PRO A 2 15.33 18.49 -12.70
N VAL A 3 14.19 18.87 -12.11
CA VAL A 3 12.86 18.63 -12.71
C VAL A 3 12.62 19.75 -13.74
N VAL A 4 12.53 19.37 -15.01
CA VAL A 4 12.22 20.32 -16.08
C VAL A 4 10.76 20.12 -16.47
N HIS A 5 9.95 21.18 -16.32
CA HIS A 5 8.57 21.17 -16.78
C HIS A 5 8.52 21.41 -18.29
N GLY A 6 8.02 20.41 -19.02
CA GLY A 6 8.03 20.37 -20.49
C GLY A 6 9.34 19.81 -21.06
N LEU A 7 9.30 19.38 -22.29
CA LEU A 7 10.51 18.96 -23.00
C LEU A 7 11.31 20.23 -23.39
N PRO A 8 12.62 20.28 -23.09
CA PRO A 8 13.47 21.35 -23.56
C PRO A 8 13.38 21.44 -25.10
N GLN A 9 13.51 22.66 -25.68
CA GLN A 9 13.51 22.86 -27.13
C GLN A 9 14.59 22.05 -27.88
N ALA A 10 15.64 21.61 -27.18
CA ALA A 10 16.76 20.83 -27.72
C ALA A 10 16.82 19.40 -27.11
N PHE A 11 15.68 18.81 -26.76
CA PHE A 11 15.65 17.44 -26.25
C PHE A 11 15.79 16.43 -27.39
N ASP A 12 16.89 15.67 -27.39
CA ASP A 12 17.07 14.54 -28.28
C ASP A 12 17.17 13.25 -27.47
N VAL A 13 16.29 12.29 -27.76
CA VAL A 13 16.29 10.97 -27.13
C VAL A 13 17.61 10.23 -27.41
N ALA A 14 18.24 10.48 -28.56
CA ALA A 14 19.50 9.88 -28.95
C ALA A 14 20.68 10.26 -28.05
N ASP A 15 20.54 11.32 -27.26
CA ASP A 15 21.56 11.74 -26.26
C ASP A 15 21.62 10.82 -25.02
N TYR A 16 20.73 9.87 -24.88
CA TYR A 16 20.59 9.00 -23.74
C TYR A 16 20.71 7.53 -24.12
N ASP A 17 21.31 6.73 -23.22
CA ASP A 17 21.41 5.27 -23.38
C ASP A 17 20.09 4.56 -23.06
N ALA A 18 19.25 5.16 -22.20
CA ALA A 18 17.98 4.60 -21.78
C ALA A 18 16.95 5.68 -21.51
N LEU A 19 15.70 5.38 -21.86
CA LEU A 19 14.53 6.17 -21.54
C LEU A 19 13.63 5.42 -20.58
N VAL A 20 13.36 6.01 -19.41
CA VAL A 20 12.43 5.47 -18.40
C VAL A 20 11.18 6.33 -18.37
N VAL A 21 10.02 5.74 -18.58
CA VAL A 21 8.74 6.43 -18.56
C VAL A 21 8.06 6.20 -17.20
N GLY A 22 7.87 7.30 -16.48
CA GLY A 22 7.31 7.32 -15.14
C GLY A 22 8.37 7.40 -14.03
N ALA A 23 8.20 8.37 -13.12
CA ALA A 23 9.08 8.62 -11.98
C ALA A 23 8.47 8.16 -10.65
N GLY A 24 7.66 7.11 -10.65
CA GLY A 24 7.25 6.37 -9.46
C GLY A 24 8.36 5.45 -8.96
N TYR A 25 8.10 4.64 -7.94
CA TYR A 25 9.12 3.73 -7.36
C TYR A 25 9.80 2.86 -8.41
N ALA A 26 9.05 2.17 -9.26
CA ALA A 26 9.62 1.26 -10.26
C ALA A 26 10.56 2.00 -11.23
N GLY A 27 10.11 3.11 -11.80
CA GLY A 27 10.93 3.87 -12.75
C GLY A 27 12.16 4.49 -12.09
N SER A 28 12.02 5.02 -10.87
CA SER A 28 13.14 5.59 -10.12
C SER A 28 14.21 4.55 -9.77
N VAL A 29 13.81 3.35 -9.37
CA VAL A 29 14.74 2.24 -9.09
C VAL A 29 15.44 1.80 -10.36
N VAL A 30 14.71 1.56 -11.46
CA VAL A 30 15.31 1.16 -12.74
C VAL A 30 16.28 2.22 -13.25
N ALA A 31 15.89 3.49 -13.23
CA ALA A 31 16.74 4.58 -13.69
C ALA A 31 18.04 4.67 -12.89
N ARG A 32 17.94 4.51 -11.56
CA ARG A 32 19.09 4.54 -10.67
C ARG A 32 20.04 3.37 -10.88
N GLU A 33 19.49 2.15 -10.97
CA GLU A 33 20.29 0.95 -11.20
C GLU A 33 21.03 0.99 -12.55
N LEU A 34 20.38 1.49 -13.59
CA LEU A 34 21.02 1.69 -14.89
C LEU A 34 22.14 2.74 -14.81
N ALA A 35 21.93 3.83 -14.09
CA ALA A 35 22.93 4.87 -13.95
C ALA A 35 24.11 4.43 -13.05
N GLU A 36 23.84 3.86 -11.86
CA GLU A 36 24.88 3.51 -10.90
C GLU A 36 25.65 2.25 -11.25
N ARG A 37 24.95 1.18 -11.67
CA ARG A 37 25.58 -0.12 -11.91
C ARG A 37 26.01 -0.33 -13.35
N ALA A 38 25.26 0.20 -14.30
CA ALA A 38 25.55 0.02 -15.71
C ALA A 38 26.22 1.24 -16.36
N GLY A 39 26.44 2.33 -15.60
CA GLY A 39 27.07 3.56 -16.08
C GLY A 39 26.31 4.25 -17.22
N LYS A 40 24.98 4.03 -17.30
CA LYS A 40 24.14 4.52 -18.38
C LYS A 40 23.69 5.95 -18.15
N LYS A 41 23.64 6.74 -19.23
CA LYS A 41 23.01 8.05 -19.23
C LYS A 41 21.49 7.84 -19.41
N VAL A 42 20.73 8.08 -18.34
CA VAL A 42 19.30 7.77 -18.29
C VAL A 42 18.46 9.05 -18.31
N CYS A 43 17.46 9.08 -19.18
CA CYS A 43 16.41 10.08 -19.17
C CYS A 43 15.15 9.50 -18.50
N VAL A 44 14.56 10.25 -17.59
CA VAL A 44 13.28 9.88 -16.97
C VAL A 44 12.22 10.89 -17.39
N LEU A 45 11.16 10.41 -18.01
CA LEU A 45 10.00 11.20 -18.39
C LEU A 45 8.85 10.93 -17.43
N GLU A 46 8.31 12.00 -16.84
CA GLU A 46 7.15 11.94 -15.94
C GLU A 46 6.04 12.85 -16.47
N ARG A 47 4.82 12.32 -16.50
CA ARG A 47 3.65 13.06 -16.98
C ARG A 47 3.13 14.09 -15.96
N ARG A 48 3.25 13.75 -14.66
CA ARG A 48 2.81 14.61 -13.57
C ARG A 48 3.82 15.73 -13.32
N PRO A 49 3.41 16.85 -12.72
CA PRO A 49 4.32 17.95 -12.37
C PRO A 49 5.22 17.63 -11.16
N HIS A 50 5.28 16.38 -10.73
CA HIS A 50 6.05 15.89 -9.59
C HIS A 50 6.56 14.48 -9.83
N ILE A 51 7.60 14.08 -9.13
CA ILE A 51 8.11 12.71 -9.05
C ILE A 51 7.35 11.90 -7.99
N ALA A 52 7.80 10.68 -7.71
CA ALA A 52 7.29 9.72 -6.72
C ALA A 52 5.98 9.00 -7.10
N GLY A 53 5.32 9.38 -8.20
CA GLY A 53 4.11 8.68 -8.64
C GLY A 53 2.98 8.77 -7.62
N ASN A 54 2.37 7.65 -7.25
CA ASN A 54 1.30 7.60 -6.25
C ASN A 54 1.82 7.70 -4.80
N ALA A 55 3.12 7.63 -4.57
CA ALA A 55 3.74 7.84 -3.27
C ALA A 55 4.14 9.30 -3.03
N TYR A 56 3.56 10.22 -3.78
CA TYR A 56 3.82 11.64 -3.63
C TYR A 56 3.07 12.23 -2.45
N ASP A 57 3.83 12.89 -1.58
CA ASP A 57 3.32 13.65 -0.44
C ASP A 57 3.53 15.14 -0.70
N CYS A 58 2.61 15.95 -0.23
CA CYS A 58 2.71 17.41 -0.28
C CYS A 58 2.10 18.03 0.97
N LEU A 59 2.43 19.29 1.21
CA LEU A 59 1.74 20.08 2.21
C LEU A 59 0.43 20.60 1.62
N ASP A 60 -0.65 20.54 2.40
CA ASP A 60 -1.91 21.19 2.08
C ASP A 60 -1.84 22.71 2.38
N GLU A 61 -2.95 23.41 2.17
CA GLU A 61 -3.06 24.85 2.42
C GLU A 61 -2.86 25.24 3.90
N ALA A 62 -3.08 24.30 4.83
CA ALA A 62 -2.86 24.47 6.26
C ALA A 62 -1.42 24.12 6.69
N GLY A 63 -0.58 23.66 5.76
CA GLY A 63 0.78 23.21 6.03
C GLY A 63 0.88 21.81 6.63
N VAL A 64 -0.18 21.00 6.49
CA VAL A 64 -0.20 19.61 6.94
C VAL A 64 0.27 18.70 5.80
N LEU A 65 1.19 17.78 6.11
CA LEU A 65 1.67 16.80 5.14
C LEU A 65 0.56 15.78 4.84
N ILE A 66 0.18 15.68 3.58
CA ILE A 66 -0.88 14.80 3.10
C ILE A 66 -0.38 13.84 2.04
N HIS A 67 -0.97 12.63 2.00
CA HIS A 67 -0.81 11.67 0.92
C HIS A 67 -1.79 12.01 -0.22
N LEU A 68 -1.31 12.65 -1.28
CA LEU A 68 -2.19 13.19 -2.33
C LEU A 68 -3.03 12.12 -3.05
N TYR A 69 -2.49 10.91 -3.20
CA TYR A 69 -3.11 9.80 -3.95
C TYR A 69 -3.62 8.66 -3.04
N GLY A 70 -3.85 8.97 -1.78
CA GLY A 70 -4.28 8.02 -0.77
C GLY A 70 -3.13 7.43 0.05
N PRO A 71 -3.44 6.78 1.18
CA PRO A 71 -2.45 6.27 2.11
C PRO A 71 -1.50 5.28 1.45
N HIS A 72 -0.19 5.50 1.61
CA HIS A 72 0.86 4.63 1.10
C HIS A 72 1.91 4.41 2.20
N ILE A 73 1.57 3.56 3.14
CA ILE A 73 2.42 3.24 4.28
C ILE A 73 3.37 2.13 3.88
N TYR A 74 4.67 2.38 4.08
CA TYR A 74 5.69 1.39 3.78
C TYR A 74 5.60 0.20 4.73
N HIS A 75 5.55 -0.99 4.16
CA HIS A 75 5.69 -2.25 4.87
C HIS A 75 6.35 -3.29 3.95
N THR A 76 7.23 -4.11 4.50
CA THR A 76 7.88 -5.22 3.79
C THR A 76 8.32 -6.30 4.75
N TYR A 77 8.39 -7.54 4.25
CA TYR A 77 9.06 -8.68 4.90
C TYR A 77 10.39 -9.03 4.21
N ASP A 78 10.77 -8.32 3.15
CA ASP A 78 12.03 -8.54 2.42
C ASP A 78 13.09 -7.56 2.92
N GLU A 79 14.10 -8.08 3.63
CA GLU A 79 15.21 -7.31 4.19
C GLU A 79 15.97 -6.55 3.09
N ARG A 80 16.13 -7.13 1.91
CA ARG A 80 16.85 -6.48 0.79
C ARG A 80 16.12 -5.20 0.32
N VAL A 81 14.78 -5.22 0.34
CA VAL A 81 13.97 -4.04 0.02
C VAL A 81 14.15 -2.97 1.09
N HIS A 82 14.15 -3.38 2.36
CA HIS A 82 14.36 -2.47 3.48
C HIS A 82 15.77 -1.84 3.43
N GLU A 83 16.81 -2.62 3.27
CA GLU A 83 18.19 -2.16 3.14
C GLU A 83 18.37 -1.21 1.95
N TYR A 84 17.76 -1.54 0.81
CA TYR A 84 17.83 -0.69 -0.38
C TYR A 84 17.19 0.68 -0.13
N LEU A 85 15.99 0.72 0.43
CA LEU A 85 15.25 1.97 0.67
C LEU A 85 15.85 2.80 1.80
N SER A 86 16.45 2.17 2.83
CA SER A 86 17.16 2.85 3.93
C SER A 86 18.39 3.65 3.48
N ARG A 87 18.83 3.46 2.25
CA ARG A 87 19.87 4.31 1.63
C ARG A 87 19.38 5.73 1.32
N PHE A 88 18.06 5.96 1.31
CA PHE A 88 17.45 7.18 0.84
C PHE A 88 16.59 7.88 1.88
N THR A 89 16.18 7.18 2.93
CA THR A 89 15.32 7.72 3.97
C THR A 89 15.48 6.95 5.28
N ASP A 90 15.15 7.64 6.38
CA ASP A 90 14.96 7.01 7.68
C ASP A 90 13.49 6.67 7.87
N PHE A 91 13.21 5.46 8.39
CA PHE A 91 11.87 5.01 8.67
C PHE A 91 11.48 5.26 10.12
N THR A 92 10.28 5.80 10.33
CA THR A 92 9.68 5.90 11.67
C THR A 92 8.83 4.66 11.94
N ASN A 93 8.84 4.19 13.19
CA ASN A 93 7.98 3.09 13.58
C ASN A 93 6.53 3.59 13.69
N TYR A 94 5.74 3.28 12.67
CA TYR A 94 4.34 3.67 12.58
C TYR A 94 3.45 2.43 12.48
N GLN A 95 2.47 2.32 13.38
CA GLN A 95 1.47 1.25 13.36
C GLN A 95 0.13 1.81 12.87
N HIS A 96 -0.23 1.47 11.66
CA HIS A 96 -1.49 1.89 11.08
C HIS A 96 -2.66 1.09 11.65
N ARG A 97 -3.71 1.80 12.09
CA ARG A 97 -4.96 1.22 12.57
C ARG A 97 -6.10 1.70 11.69
N VAL A 98 -6.68 0.77 10.96
CA VAL A 98 -7.84 1.05 10.11
C VAL A 98 -9.10 0.70 10.88
N LEU A 99 -10.09 1.59 10.82
CA LEU A 99 -11.42 1.36 11.34
C LEU A 99 -12.44 1.53 10.21
N ALA A 100 -13.38 0.62 10.10
CA ALA A 100 -14.54 0.76 9.25
C ALA A 100 -15.72 1.29 10.09
N ASN A 101 -16.50 2.19 9.53
CA ASN A 101 -17.77 2.60 10.13
C ASN A 101 -18.87 1.71 9.55
N ILE A 102 -19.41 0.81 10.38
CA ILE A 102 -20.46 -0.11 10.02
C ILE A 102 -21.68 0.25 10.86
N HIS A 103 -22.70 0.80 10.22
CA HIS A 103 -23.94 1.27 10.87
C HIS A 103 -23.71 2.18 12.09
N GLY A 104 -22.71 3.06 12.03
CA GLY A 104 -22.36 3.99 13.11
C GLY A 104 -21.38 3.42 14.14
N THR A 105 -21.01 2.15 14.06
CA THR A 105 -20.02 1.51 14.93
C THR A 105 -18.67 1.44 14.24
N LEU A 106 -17.61 1.95 14.90
CA LEU A 106 -16.24 1.85 14.40
C LEU A 106 -15.64 0.49 14.76
N MET A 107 -15.35 -0.32 13.75
CA MET A 107 -14.79 -1.66 13.91
C MET A 107 -13.39 -1.78 13.32
N PRO A 108 -12.48 -2.56 13.91
CA PRO A 108 -11.16 -2.82 13.35
C PRO A 108 -11.22 -3.49 11.98
N VAL A 109 -10.32 -3.05 11.08
CA VAL A 109 -10.08 -3.68 9.78
C VAL A 109 -8.60 -4.06 9.69
N PRO A 110 -8.25 -5.26 9.21
CA PRO A 110 -9.13 -6.33 8.71
C PRO A 110 -10.04 -6.92 9.80
N PHE A 111 -11.20 -7.43 9.36
CA PHE A 111 -12.19 -8.07 10.24
C PHE A 111 -11.54 -9.21 11.05
N ASN A 112 -11.78 -9.23 12.35
CA ASN A 112 -11.11 -10.11 13.27
C ASN A 112 -12.01 -10.48 14.47
N HIS A 113 -11.48 -11.24 15.44
CA HIS A 113 -12.22 -11.64 16.63
C HIS A 113 -12.89 -10.48 17.38
N THR A 114 -12.21 -9.32 17.51
CA THR A 114 -12.82 -8.13 18.10
C THR A 114 -13.99 -7.61 17.27
N SER A 115 -13.85 -7.59 15.95
CA SER A 115 -14.91 -7.17 15.04
C SER A 115 -16.13 -8.08 15.13
N LEU A 116 -15.94 -9.41 15.24
CA LEU A 116 -17.03 -10.37 15.49
C LEU A 116 -17.83 -10.02 16.76
N LYS A 117 -17.13 -9.78 17.87
CA LYS A 117 -17.79 -9.41 19.13
C LYS A 117 -18.53 -8.07 19.06
N MET A 118 -17.98 -7.12 18.29
CA MET A 118 -18.61 -5.81 18.11
C MET A 118 -19.85 -5.90 17.20
N ALA A 119 -19.82 -6.75 16.17
CA ALA A 119 -20.91 -6.93 15.24
C ALA A 119 -22.07 -7.76 15.80
N PHE A 120 -21.76 -8.88 16.46
CA PHE A 120 -22.74 -9.89 16.87
C PHE A 120 -22.99 -9.93 18.39
N GLY A 121 -22.31 -9.09 19.16
CA GLY A 121 -22.31 -9.15 20.62
C GLY A 121 -21.28 -10.14 21.18
N PRO A 122 -20.91 -10.01 22.48
CA PRO A 122 -19.79 -10.74 23.04
C PRO A 122 -19.97 -12.26 23.04
N GLU A 123 -21.14 -12.77 23.39
CA GLU A 123 -21.39 -14.21 23.46
C GLU A 123 -21.49 -14.87 22.09
N ARG A 124 -22.28 -14.28 21.18
CA ARG A 124 -22.45 -14.79 19.83
C ARG A 124 -21.16 -14.64 19.00
N GLY A 125 -20.45 -13.50 19.15
CA GLY A 125 -19.17 -13.27 18.48
C GLY A 125 -18.11 -14.29 18.91
N GLU A 126 -18.09 -14.70 20.19
CA GLU A 126 -17.21 -15.76 20.68
C GLU A 126 -17.58 -17.14 20.09
N ALA A 127 -18.87 -17.47 20.02
CA ALA A 127 -19.34 -18.72 19.44
C ALA A 127 -19.00 -18.80 17.92
N LEU A 128 -19.20 -17.72 17.18
CA LEU A 128 -18.85 -17.63 15.76
C LEU A 128 -17.34 -17.74 15.57
N PHE A 129 -16.54 -17.12 16.44
CA PHE A 129 -15.08 -17.25 16.38
C PHE A 129 -14.63 -18.69 16.63
N ALA A 130 -15.18 -19.36 17.65
CA ALA A 130 -14.87 -20.76 17.94
C ALA A 130 -15.21 -21.67 16.73
N LYS A 131 -16.36 -21.45 16.09
CA LYS A 131 -16.79 -22.16 14.89
C LYS A 131 -15.85 -21.94 13.71
N LEU A 132 -15.39 -20.70 13.50
CA LEU A 132 -14.40 -20.38 12.46
C LEU A 132 -13.07 -21.08 12.72
N VAL A 133 -12.61 -21.08 13.98
CA VAL A 133 -11.36 -21.75 14.39
C VAL A 133 -11.47 -23.27 14.21
N GLU A 134 -12.57 -23.89 14.60
CA GLU A 134 -12.81 -25.31 14.41
C GLU A 134 -12.77 -25.71 12.93
N LYS A 135 -13.37 -24.90 12.07
CA LYS A 135 -13.49 -25.21 10.64
C LYS A 135 -12.23 -24.90 9.85
N PHE A 136 -11.55 -23.80 10.15
CA PHE A 136 -10.46 -23.26 9.32
C PHE A 136 -9.10 -23.23 10.02
N GLY A 137 -9.05 -23.38 11.34
CA GLY A 137 -7.84 -23.21 12.13
C GLY A 137 -7.61 -21.77 12.58
N LEU A 138 -6.82 -21.59 13.64
CA LEU A 138 -6.60 -20.27 14.28
C LEU A 138 -5.75 -19.31 13.41
N ASP A 139 -4.74 -19.83 12.72
CA ASP A 139 -3.74 -19.04 12.01
C ASP A 139 -4.07 -18.81 10.52
N ARG A 140 -5.28 -19.18 10.11
CA ARG A 140 -5.70 -19.07 8.71
C ARG A 140 -6.46 -17.77 8.46
N LYS A 141 -6.08 -17.05 7.40
CA LYS A 141 -6.89 -16.00 6.81
C LYS A 141 -7.91 -16.63 5.87
N VAL A 142 -9.19 -16.48 6.18
CA VAL A 142 -10.29 -17.03 5.39
C VAL A 142 -10.85 -15.94 4.48
N PRO A 143 -10.78 -16.09 3.15
CA PRO A 143 -11.41 -15.15 2.23
C PRO A 143 -12.93 -15.13 2.38
N ILE A 144 -13.54 -13.95 2.26
CA ILE A 144 -15.01 -13.78 2.37
C ILE A 144 -15.77 -14.67 1.38
N LEU A 145 -15.25 -14.89 0.18
CA LEU A 145 -15.86 -15.79 -0.80
C LEU A 145 -15.85 -17.25 -0.36
N GLU A 146 -14.86 -17.66 0.44
CA GLU A 146 -14.80 -19.00 1.00
C GLU A 146 -15.84 -19.18 2.12
N LEU A 147 -16.10 -18.12 2.91
CA LEU A 147 -17.20 -18.14 3.91
C LEU A 147 -18.56 -18.24 3.24
N ARG A 148 -18.80 -17.49 2.18
CA ARG A 148 -20.06 -17.54 1.40
C ARG A 148 -20.29 -18.87 0.68
N ALA A 149 -19.24 -19.62 0.40
CA ALA A 149 -19.33 -20.93 -0.24
C ALA A 149 -19.60 -22.08 0.77
N GLN A 150 -19.72 -21.76 2.06
CA GLN A 150 -20.07 -22.75 3.07
C GLN A 150 -21.58 -22.96 3.09
N ASP A 151 -22.03 -24.19 3.19
CA ASP A 151 -23.43 -24.54 3.44
C ASP A 151 -23.73 -24.40 4.96
N ASP A 152 -23.59 -23.16 5.46
CA ASP A 152 -23.68 -22.83 6.87
C ASP A 152 -24.18 -21.40 7.05
N PRO A 153 -25.45 -21.21 7.42
CA PRO A 153 -26.07 -19.88 7.52
C PRO A 153 -25.38 -18.91 8.47
N GLU A 154 -24.74 -19.42 9.54
CA GLU A 154 -24.02 -18.56 10.48
C GLU A 154 -22.71 -18.02 9.88
N LEU A 155 -22.02 -18.82 9.05
CA LEU A 155 -20.80 -18.40 8.36
C LEU A 155 -21.14 -17.47 7.17
N GLU A 156 -22.28 -17.69 6.50
CA GLU A 156 -22.79 -16.79 5.48
C GLU A 156 -23.09 -15.41 6.08
N GLU A 157 -23.74 -15.35 7.25
CA GLU A 157 -24.03 -14.11 7.95
C GLU A 157 -22.75 -13.32 8.33
N VAL A 158 -21.68 -14.02 8.70
CA VAL A 158 -20.36 -13.38 8.94
C VAL A 158 -19.79 -12.76 7.67
N ALA A 159 -20.19 -13.26 6.50
CA ALA A 159 -19.68 -12.81 5.20
C ALA A 159 -20.57 -11.71 4.54
N GLU A 160 -21.66 -11.31 5.17
CA GLU A 160 -22.53 -10.19 4.75
C GLU A 160 -22.07 -8.87 5.36
#